data_99de4d920cb4f5b9862bb20cea8042e8
#
_entry.id   99de4d920cb4f5b9862bb20cea8042e8
#
_cell.length_a   1.000
_cell.length_b   1.000
_cell.length_c   1.000
_cell.angle_alpha   90.00
_cell.angle_beta   90.00
_cell.angle_gamma   90.00
#
_symmetry.space_group_name_H-M   'P 1'
#
loop_
_entity.id
_entity.type
_entity.pdbx_description
1 polymer ?
#
loop_
_entity_poly.entity_id
_entity_poly.type
_entity_poly.pdbx_seq_one_letter_code
_entity_poly.pdbx_strand_id
1 'polypeptide(L)'
;MSETLLSHAVGAVKRARRTAGRIRRRVERINTVPALGAKGRARPTLKPVHLSVLGGRTFNLAVPSPRRSVEVASAFLIFERRDQRHIVPMELESQPHGPMLLTATAGLRHARHDAPEASGPRLTDGVWRLTVEISDTKGRRARFGINAPVAHAADGPTLSAPPSPSSGAVFRPMRSVDGQSMIKVTGPRVGAELIAFDLRWDRISVRGRLLAGASPAEFTTEAVRRGGTNSVPIRTEWDGDRFAFDVPLDAMANGRGKGVWDIQMRSGRNRIKIGRRLSDVRHPKKVFRTPFRTIATQGGALLRVHAHLTAAGNLAVSSTVISTKETV
;
A
#
# COMPACT_ATOMS: atom_id res chain seq x y z
N MET A 1 -0.03 28.59 42.57
CA MET A 1 0.73 27.75 41.58
C MET A 1 -0.12 27.11 40.48
N SER A 2 -1.40 27.53 40.27
CA SER A 2 -2.33 26.88 39.31
C SER A 2 -2.46 27.58 37.94
N GLU A 3 -2.08 28.85 37.79
CA GLU A 3 -2.29 29.61 36.55
C GLU A 3 -1.27 29.28 35.43
N THR A 4 -0.04 28.90 35.81
CA THR A 4 1.00 28.56 34.83
C THR A 4 0.77 27.25 34.10
N LEU A 5 0.09 26.27 34.72
CA LEU A 5 -0.24 24.98 34.09
C LEU A 5 -1.38 25.11 33.05
N LEU A 6 -2.35 26.00 33.29
CA LEU A 6 -3.44 26.25 32.36
C LEU A 6 -2.95 26.96 31.07
N SER A 7 -2.01 27.92 31.21
CA SER A 7 -1.45 28.63 30.03
C SER A 7 -0.61 27.69 29.14
N HIS A 8 0.10 26.75 29.72
CA HIS A 8 0.86 25.74 28.96
C HIS A 8 -0.05 24.73 28.24
N ALA A 9 -1.15 24.30 28.86
CA ALA A 9 -2.13 23.43 28.25
C ALA A 9 -2.83 24.08 27.04
N VAL A 10 -3.25 25.34 27.17
CA VAL A 10 -3.86 26.10 26.07
C VAL A 10 -2.90 26.33 24.91
N GLY A 11 -1.60 26.57 25.21
CA GLY A 11 -0.55 26.70 24.20
C GLY A 11 -0.32 25.39 23.44
N ALA A 12 -0.33 24.24 24.11
CA ALA A 12 -0.18 22.93 23.50
C ALA A 12 -1.36 22.57 22.57
N VAL A 13 -2.60 22.85 22.97
CA VAL A 13 -3.82 22.64 22.16
C VAL A 13 -3.84 23.54 20.93
N LYS A 14 -3.43 24.82 21.06
CA LYS A 14 -3.30 25.73 19.90
C LYS A 14 -2.23 25.27 18.91
N ARG A 15 -1.06 24.79 19.39
CA ARG A 15 -0.02 24.22 18.52
C ARG A 15 -0.49 22.94 17.82
N ALA A 16 -1.14 22.02 18.54
CA ALA A 16 -1.70 20.78 17.97
C ALA A 16 -2.75 21.09 16.88
N ARG A 17 -3.66 22.04 17.10
CA ARG A 17 -4.65 22.49 16.08
C ARG A 17 -3.97 23.12 14.86
N ARG A 18 -2.93 23.96 15.03
CA ARG A 18 -2.17 24.55 13.91
C ARG A 18 -1.40 23.50 13.11
N THR A 19 -0.82 22.50 13.79
CA THR A 19 -0.10 21.39 13.14
C THR A 19 -1.07 20.47 12.39
N ALA A 20 -2.22 20.13 12.97
CA ALA A 20 -3.28 19.39 12.30
C ALA A 20 -3.83 20.13 11.06
N GLY A 21 -4.04 21.44 11.15
CA GLY A 21 -4.46 22.26 10.01
C GLY A 21 -3.40 22.31 8.88
N ARG A 22 -2.10 22.36 9.21
CA ARG A 22 -1.02 22.32 8.22
C ARG A 22 -0.90 20.96 7.57
N ILE A 23 -1.03 19.87 8.32
CA ILE A 23 -1.04 18.49 7.81
C ILE A 23 -2.24 18.29 6.90
N ARG A 24 -3.45 18.73 7.29
CA ARG A 24 -4.65 18.66 6.48
C ARG A 24 -4.49 19.40 5.14
N ARG A 25 -4.00 20.65 5.15
CA ARG A 25 -3.72 21.42 3.92
C ARG A 25 -2.63 20.78 3.05
N ARG A 26 -1.63 20.15 3.66
CA ARG A 26 -0.56 19.45 2.92
C ARG A 26 -1.09 18.16 2.27
N VAL A 27 -1.93 17.40 2.97
CA VAL A 27 -2.61 16.21 2.42
C VAL A 27 -3.57 16.61 1.30
N GLU A 28 -4.36 17.68 1.47
CA GLU A 28 -5.24 18.19 0.42
C GLU A 28 -4.46 18.64 -0.82
N ARG A 29 -3.31 19.32 -0.67
CA ARG A 29 -2.44 19.72 -1.80
C ARG A 29 -1.79 18.52 -2.49
N ILE A 30 -1.39 17.48 -1.75
CA ILE A 30 -0.78 16.28 -2.32
C ILE A 30 -1.82 15.46 -3.10
N ASN A 31 -3.09 15.53 -2.71
CA ASN A 31 -4.19 14.82 -3.36
C ASN A 31 -4.90 15.64 -4.46
N THR A 32 -4.46 16.88 -4.72
CA THR A 32 -5.03 17.74 -5.76
C THR A 32 -4.10 17.79 -6.97
N VAL A 33 -4.62 17.43 -8.13
CA VAL A 33 -3.88 17.49 -9.41
C VAL A 33 -4.38 18.71 -10.19
N PRO A 34 -3.49 19.45 -10.89
CA PRO A 34 -3.91 20.49 -11.82
C PRO A 34 -4.94 19.96 -12.81
N ALA A 35 -5.94 20.75 -13.18
CA ALA A 35 -6.89 20.38 -14.20
C ALA A 35 -6.11 20.09 -15.49
N LEU A 36 -6.15 18.83 -15.94
CA LEU A 36 -5.56 18.44 -17.23
C LEU A 36 -6.35 19.17 -18.32
N GLY A 37 -5.75 20.22 -18.86
CA GLY A 37 -6.32 21.21 -19.73
C GLY A 37 -7.35 20.67 -20.75
N ALA A 38 -8.58 21.03 -20.50
CA ALA A 38 -9.57 21.15 -21.54
C ALA A 38 -10.22 22.53 -21.35
N LYS A 39 -9.90 23.45 -22.22
CA LYS A 39 -10.71 24.64 -22.49
C LYS A 39 -12.05 24.15 -23.09
N GLY A 40 -12.91 23.57 -22.28
CA GLY A 40 -14.20 23.05 -22.66
C GLY A 40 -15.22 23.35 -21.58
N ARG A 41 -16.48 23.61 -21.96
CA ARG A 41 -17.61 23.82 -21.06
C ARG A 41 -17.55 22.83 -19.91
N ALA A 42 -17.72 23.34 -18.67
CA ALA A 42 -17.79 22.50 -17.47
C ALA A 42 -18.81 21.39 -17.71
N ARG A 43 -18.34 20.12 -17.69
CA ARG A 43 -19.24 18.97 -17.81
C ARG A 43 -20.12 18.90 -16.56
N PRO A 44 -21.41 18.58 -16.68
CA PRO A 44 -22.24 18.30 -15.52
C PRO A 44 -21.60 17.17 -14.71
N THR A 45 -21.69 17.24 -13.39
CA THR A 45 -21.04 16.29 -12.49
C THR A 45 -22.09 15.54 -11.65
N LEU A 46 -21.80 14.27 -11.36
CA LEU A 46 -22.55 13.44 -10.43
C LEU A 46 -21.86 13.42 -9.07
N LYS A 47 -22.65 13.53 -8.01
CA LYS A 47 -22.14 13.39 -6.63
C LYS A 47 -22.22 11.94 -6.23
N PRO A 48 -21.09 11.24 -5.98
CA PRO A 48 -21.12 9.86 -5.59
C PRO A 48 -21.68 9.69 -4.18
N VAL A 49 -22.49 8.63 -3.98
CA VAL A 49 -22.87 8.11 -2.68
C VAL A 49 -21.69 7.34 -2.09
N HIS A 50 -20.99 6.59 -2.96
CA HIS A 50 -19.79 5.85 -2.60
C HIS A 50 -18.74 5.92 -3.71
N LEU A 51 -17.48 6.08 -3.31
CA LEU A 51 -16.31 5.94 -4.17
C LEU A 51 -15.12 5.49 -3.32
N SER A 52 -14.58 4.32 -3.62
CA SER A 52 -13.44 3.78 -2.88
C SER A 52 -12.55 2.90 -3.76
N VAL A 53 -11.30 2.68 -3.29
CA VAL A 53 -10.44 1.58 -3.76
C VAL A 53 -10.13 0.72 -2.55
N LEU A 54 -10.66 -0.49 -2.52
CA LEU A 54 -10.50 -1.44 -1.43
C LEU A 54 -9.44 -2.50 -1.76
N GLY A 55 -8.75 -2.98 -0.74
CA GLY A 55 -7.72 -4.02 -0.88
C GLY A 55 -6.64 -3.68 -1.91
N GLY A 56 -6.40 -2.39 -2.14
CA GLY A 56 -5.39 -1.88 -3.07
C GLY A 56 -5.70 -2.05 -4.56
N ARG A 57 -6.85 -2.63 -4.93
CA ARG A 57 -7.19 -2.88 -6.35
C ARG A 57 -8.67 -2.85 -6.72
N THR A 58 -9.58 -3.05 -5.77
CA THR A 58 -11.01 -3.11 -6.08
C THR A 58 -11.61 -1.72 -6.02
N PHE A 59 -11.90 -1.16 -7.17
CA PHE A 59 -12.61 0.12 -7.32
C PHE A 59 -14.10 -0.10 -7.19
N ASN A 60 -14.75 0.69 -6.35
CA ASN A 60 -16.20 0.69 -6.19
C ASN A 60 -16.74 2.11 -6.37
N LEU A 61 -17.81 2.23 -7.13
CA LEU A 61 -18.52 3.47 -7.37
C LEU A 61 -20.00 3.25 -7.26
N ALA A 62 -20.71 4.15 -6.58
CA ALA A 62 -22.14 4.25 -6.59
C ALA A 62 -22.55 5.72 -6.76
N VAL A 63 -23.30 6.03 -7.80
CA VAL A 63 -23.79 7.38 -8.10
C VAL A 63 -25.29 7.36 -8.44
N PRO A 64 -26.10 8.33 -7.95
CA PRO A 64 -27.49 8.46 -8.36
C PRO A 64 -27.56 8.90 -9.82
N SER A 65 -28.46 8.31 -10.58
CA SER A 65 -28.76 8.76 -11.93
C SER A 65 -29.39 10.16 -11.92
N PRO A 66 -28.98 11.06 -12.81
CA PRO A 66 -29.63 12.35 -12.97
C PRO A 66 -30.96 12.24 -13.72
N ARG A 67 -31.27 11.09 -14.26
CA ARG A 67 -32.50 10.80 -15.03
C ARG A 67 -33.43 9.88 -14.26
N ARG A 68 -34.70 9.91 -14.60
CA ARG A 68 -35.68 8.94 -14.09
C ARG A 68 -35.28 7.51 -14.52
N SER A 69 -35.59 6.53 -13.70
CA SER A 69 -35.18 5.11 -13.92
C SER A 69 -35.63 4.54 -15.26
N VAL A 70 -36.85 4.91 -15.70
CA VAL A 70 -37.44 4.45 -16.99
C VAL A 70 -36.74 5.05 -18.23
N GLU A 71 -35.89 6.04 -18.07
CA GLU A 71 -35.19 6.70 -19.19
C GLU A 71 -33.75 6.17 -19.37
N VAL A 72 -33.21 5.39 -18.44
CA VAL A 72 -31.85 4.86 -18.51
C VAL A 72 -31.85 3.47 -19.10
N ALA A 73 -31.23 3.29 -20.28
CA ALA A 73 -31.06 1.99 -20.93
C ALA A 73 -29.72 1.34 -20.54
N SER A 74 -28.66 2.13 -20.43
CA SER A 74 -27.35 1.63 -20.01
C SER A 74 -26.49 2.73 -19.42
N ALA A 75 -25.52 2.33 -18.58
CA ALA A 75 -24.53 3.22 -18.02
C ALA A 75 -23.14 2.57 -18.04
N PHE A 76 -22.11 3.40 -18.23
CA PHE A 76 -20.72 2.96 -18.29
C PHE A 76 -19.83 3.89 -17.47
N LEU A 77 -18.99 3.31 -16.63
CA LEU A 77 -17.88 4.00 -16.01
C LEU A 77 -16.69 3.98 -16.98
N ILE A 78 -16.07 5.12 -17.20
CA ILE A 78 -14.98 5.29 -18.14
C ILE A 78 -13.76 5.83 -17.43
N PHE A 79 -12.64 5.14 -17.57
CA PHE A 79 -11.30 5.59 -17.19
C PHE A 79 -10.62 6.16 -18.43
N GLU A 80 -10.29 7.45 -18.42
CA GLU A 80 -9.69 8.14 -19.56
C GLU A 80 -8.33 8.76 -19.20
N ARG A 81 -7.32 8.53 -20.05
CA ARG A 81 -6.00 9.15 -19.97
C ARG A 81 -5.40 9.29 -21.37
N ARG A 82 -5.25 10.53 -21.86
CA ARG A 82 -4.80 10.82 -23.25
C ARG A 82 -5.67 10.05 -24.26
N ASP A 83 -5.05 9.16 -25.02
CA ASP A 83 -5.63 8.27 -26.03
C ASP A 83 -6.16 6.94 -25.46
N GLN A 84 -5.84 6.64 -24.20
CA GLN A 84 -6.25 5.40 -23.54
C GLN A 84 -7.63 5.55 -22.90
N ARG A 85 -8.49 4.57 -23.14
CA ARG A 85 -9.85 4.52 -22.60
C ARG A 85 -10.21 3.10 -22.20
N HIS A 86 -10.68 2.93 -20.96
CA HIS A 86 -11.24 1.67 -20.48
C HIS A 86 -12.68 1.90 -20.05
N ILE A 87 -13.54 0.99 -20.45
CA ILE A 87 -14.98 1.08 -20.23
C ILE A 87 -15.39 -0.08 -19.33
N VAL A 88 -16.11 0.23 -18.27
CA VAL A 88 -16.66 -0.74 -17.31
C VAL A 88 -18.18 -0.57 -17.31
N PRO A 89 -18.97 -1.62 -17.59
CA PRO A 89 -20.42 -1.53 -17.49
C PRO A 89 -20.82 -1.26 -16.05
N MET A 90 -21.92 -0.51 -15.89
CA MET A 90 -22.51 -0.23 -14.59
C MET A 90 -23.84 -0.98 -14.45
N GLU A 91 -24.08 -1.47 -13.25
CA GLU A 91 -25.38 -2.04 -12.88
C GLU A 91 -26.37 -0.92 -12.57
N LEU A 92 -27.63 -1.16 -12.91
CA LEU A 92 -28.74 -0.23 -12.75
C LEU A 92 -29.63 -0.74 -11.61
N GLU A 93 -29.52 -0.15 -10.44
CA GLU A 93 -30.29 -0.55 -9.25
C GLU A 93 -31.47 0.40 -9.02
N SER A 94 -32.69 -0.11 -9.17
CA SER A 94 -33.89 0.65 -8.83
C SER A 94 -34.05 0.75 -7.32
N GLN A 95 -34.25 1.98 -6.82
CA GLN A 95 -34.52 2.20 -5.40
C GLN A 95 -36.02 2.47 -5.18
N PRO A 96 -36.64 1.91 -4.12
CA PRO A 96 -38.09 2.07 -3.86
C PRO A 96 -38.50 3.54 -3.67
N HIS A 97 -37.63 4.37 -3.09
CA HIS A 97 -37.93 5.75 -2.73
C HIS A 97 -36.83 6.74 -3.16
N GLY A 98 -36.17 6.50 -4.30
CA GLY A 98 -35.06 7.36 -4.74
C GLY A 98 -34.77 7.27 -6.23
N PRO A 99 -33.78 8.05 -6.69
CA PRO A 99 -33.28 7.92 -8.05
C PRO A 99 -32.62 6.54 -8.23
N MET A 100 -32.66 6.02 -9.46
CA MET A 100 -31.88 4.83 -9.82
C MET A 100 -30.42 5.03 -9.41
N LEU A 101 -29.84 4.03 -8.79
CA LEU A 101 -28.42 4.00 -8.44
C LEU A 101 -27.64 3.29 -9.54
N LEU A 102 -26.58 3.92 -10.01
CA LEU A 102 -25.64 3.35 -10.99
C LEU A 102 -24.43 2.87 -10.22
N THR A 103 -24.18 1.56 -10.22
CA THR A 103 -23.07 0.96 -9.46
C THR A 103 -22.05 0.31 -10.39
N ALA A 104 -20.78 0.37 -10.01
CA ALA A 104 -19.70 -0.30 -10.71
C ALA A 104 -18.68 -0.84 -9.74
N THR A 105 -18.29 -2.09 -9.93
CA THR A 105 -17.14 -2.72 -9.26
C THR A 105 -16.14 -3.16 -10.31
N ALA A 106 -14.87 -2.77 -10.16
CA ALA A 106 -13.82 -3.10 -11.11
C ALA A 106 -12.51 -3.45 -10.41
N GLY A 107 -11.90 -4.56 -10.80
CA GLY A 107 -10.53 -4.94 -10.39
C GLY A 107 -9.51 -4.13 -11.18
N LEU A 108 -8.94 -3.07 -10.59
CA LEU A 108 -7.89 -2.29 -11.24
C LEU A 108 -6.61 -3.12 -11.40
N ARG A 109 -5.98 -3.00 -12.57
CA ARG A 109 -4.75 -3.70 -12.94
C ARG A 109 -3.70 -2.72 -13.43
N HIS A 110 -2.46 -2.96 -13.07
CA HIS A 110 -1.35 -2.21 -13.65
C HIS A 110 -0.95 -2.85 -14.99
N ALA A 111 -0.91 -2.06 -16.06
CA ALA A 111 -0.76 -2.58 -17.42
C ALA A 111 0.50 -3.44 -17.66
N ARG A 112 1.59 -3.18 -16.91
CA ARG A 112 2.88 -3.88 -17.06
C ARG A 112 3.16 -4.95 -16.01
N HIS A 113 2.52 -4.88 -14.84
CA HIS A 113 2.92 -5.68 -13.68
C HIS A 113 1.84 -6.65 -13.18
N ASP A 114 0.64 -6.55 -13.69
CA ASP A 114 -0.42 -7.54 -13.43
C ASP A 114 -0.56 -8.50 -14.60
N ALA A 115 -1.00 -9.73 -14.33
CA ALA A 115 -1.18 -10.77 -15.32
C ALA A 115 -2.16 -10.32 -16.43
N PRO A 116 -1.88 -10.62 -17.71
CA PRO A 116 -2.69 -10.18 -18.84
C PRO A 116 -4.10 -10.79 -18.83
N GLU A 117 -4.25 -12.01 -18.30
CA GLU A 117 -5.52 -12.77 -18.26
C GLU A 117 -6.49 -12.26 -17.19
N ALA A 118 -6.01 -11.44 -16.26
CA ALA A 118 -6.86 -10.93 -15.19
C ALA A 118 -7.88 -9.92 -15.72
N SER A 119 -9.15 -10.08 -15.35
CA SER A 119 -10.24 -9.18 -15.73
C SER A 119 -10.08 -7.78 -15.11
N GLY A 120 -10.63 -6.77 -15.78
CA GLY A 120 -10.68 -5.37 -15.33
C GLY A 120 -9.77 -4.41 -16.10
N PRO A 121 -9.93 -3.09 -15.87
CA PRO A 121 -9.18 -2.06 -16.60
C PRO A 121 -7.69 -2.11 -16.28
N ARG A 122 -6.86 -2.16 -17.34
CA ARG A 122 -5.41 -2.19 -17.28
C ARG A 122 -4.85 -0.77 -17.42
N LEU A 123 -4.51 -0.16 -16.30
CA LEU A 123 -4.11 1.23 -16.24
C LEU A 123 -2.57 1.36 -16.21
N THR A 124 -2.04 2.29 -17.00
CA THR A 124 -0.63 2.68 -16.97
C THR A 124 -0.39 3.75 -15.90
N ASP A 125 0.89 3.98 -15.53
CA ASP A 125 1.28 5.06 -14.63
C ASP A 125 0.72 6.40 -15.04
N GLY A 126 0.24 7.17 -14.08
CA GLY A 126 -0.26 8.51 -14.30
C GLY A 126 -1.63 8.78 -13.67
N VAL A 127 -2.28 9.84 -14.12
CA VAL A 127 -3.57 10.28 -13.59
C VAL A 127 -4.67 9.98 -14.60
N TRP A 128 -5.66 9.22 -14.18
CA TRP A 128 -6.81 8.80 -14.95
C TRP A 128 -8.05 9.56 -14.52
N ARG A 129 -8.75 10.17 -15.49
CA ARG A 129 -10.03 10.83 -15.26
C ARG A 129 -11.13 9.80 -15.20
N LEU A 130 -12.11 10.01 -14.32
CA LEU A 130 -13.31 9.19 -14.20
C LEU A 130 -14.50 9.94 -14.77
N THR A 131 -15.26 9.29 -15.65
CA THR A 131 -16.51 9.82 -16.20
C THR A 131 -17.57 8.73 -16.24
N VAL A 132 -18.83 9.10 -16.14
CA VAL A 132 -19.97 8.20 -16.36
C VAL A 132 -20.65 8.60 -17.65
N GLU A 133 -20.84 7.65 -18.55
CA GLU A 133 -21.65 7.81 -19.76
C GLU A 133 -22.97 7.09 -19.55
N ILE A 134 -24.09 7.80 -19.75
CA ILE A 134 -25.44 7.26 -19.61
C ILE A 134 -26.12 7.35 -20.97
N SER A 135 -26.70 6.23 -21.40
CA SER A 135 -27.54 6.17 -22.59
C SER A 135 -29.00 6.01 -22.21
N ASP A 136 -29.88 6.78 -22.82
CA ASP A 136 -31.34 6.64 -22.63
C ASP A 136 -31.96 5.63 -23.61
N THR A 137 -33.22 5.32 -23.41
CA THR A 137 -34.00 4.41 -24.25
C THR A 137 -34.18 4.89 -25.71
N LYS A 138 -33.92 6.19 -25.95
CA LYS A 138 -33.92 6.80 -27.30
C LYS A 138 -32.52 6.85 -27.92
N GLY A 139 -31.52 6.20 -27.30
CA GLY A 139 -30.14 6.15 -27.81
C GLY A 139 -29.32 7.43 -27.59
N ARG A 140 -29.86 8.45 -26.92
CA ARG A 140 -29.13 9.70 -26.63
C ARG A 140 -28.13 9.47 -25.51
N ARG A 141 -26.88 9.86 -25.72
CA ARG A 141 -25.77 9.68 -24.76
C ARG A 141 -25.44 11.00 -24.06
N ALA A 142 -25.20 10.93 -22.76
CA ALA A 142 -24.71 12.05 -21.97
C ALA A 142 -23.53 11.63 -21.10
N ARG A 143 -22.52 12.47 -20.99
CA ARG A 143 -21.32 12.23 -20.16
C ARG A 143 -21.27 13.16 -18.98
N PHE A 144 -20.95 12.60 -17.83
CA PHE A 144 -20.88 13.27 -16.55
C PHE A 144 -19.51 13.08 -15.93
N GLY A 145 -18.95 14.14 -15.33
CA GLY A 145 -17.85 14.02 -14.39
C GLY A 145 -18.34 13.41 -13.07
N ILE A 146 -17.44 12.98 -12.24
CA ILE A 146 -17.73 12.47 -10.89
C ILE A 146 -17.09 13.42 -9.89
N ASN A 147 -17.86 13.99 -8.98
CA ASN A 147 -17.32 14.83 -7.90
C ASN A 147 -16.48 13.96 -6.96
N ALA A 148 -15.33 14.46 -6.56
CA ALA A 148 -14.53 13.78 -5.57
C ALA A 148 -15.21 13.83 -4.20
N PRO A 149 -15.35 12.70 -3.50
CA PRO A 149 -15.83 12.73 -2.12
C PRO A 149 -14.87 13.52 -1.25
N VAL A 150 -15.39 14.08 -0.17
CA VAL A 150 -14.55 14.77 0.82
C VAL A 150 -13.60 13.73 1.43
N ALA A 151 -12.29 13.99 1.31
CA ALA A 151 -11.30 13.12 1.91
C ALA A 151 -11.46 13.17 3.44
N HIS A 152 -11.92 12.07 4.02
CA HIS A 152 -11.86 11.88 5.46
C HIS A 152 -10.45 11.46 5.83
N ALA A 153 -9.89 12.07 6.87
CA ALA A 153 -8.63 11.60 7.44
C ALA A 153 -8.86 10.17 7.94
N ALA A 154 -8.27 9.20 7.26
CA ALA A 154 -8.39 7.82 7.67
C ALA A 154 -7.49 7.59 8.89
N ASP A 155 -8.03 7.65 10.09
CA ASP A 155 -7.34 7.32 11.35
C ASP A 155 -7.42 5.81 11.68
N GLY A 156 -7.97 5.02 10.75
CA GLY A 156 -8.13 3.58 10.88
C GLY A 156 -6.80 2.80 10.88
N PRO A 157 -6.85 1.50 11.18
CA PRO A 157 -5.69 0.61 11.27
C PRO A 157 -5.06 0.31 9.91
N THR A 158 -5.76 0.63 8.81
CA THR A 158 -5.34 0.36 7.43
C THR A 158 -4.85 1.63 6.73
N LEU A 159 -4.06 1.45 5.68
CA LEU A 159 -3.63 2.50 4.77
C LEU A 159 -4.83 2.97 3.91
N SER A 160 -4.94 4.26 3.65
CA SER A 160 -5.99 4.83 2.79
C SER A 160 -5.85 4.46 1.31
N ALA A 161 -4.65 4.11 0.88
CA ALA A 161 -4.35 3.63 -0.47
C ALA A 161 -3.24 2.57 -0.36
N PRO A 162 -3.59 1.34 0.04
CA PRO A 162 -2.64 0.25 0.10
C PRO A 162 -2.18 -0.14 -1.30
N PRO A 163 -1.00 -0.75 -1.42
CA PRO A 163 -0.56 -1.32 -2.69
C PRO A 163 -1.40 -2.53 -3.07
N SER A 164 -1.52 -2.79 -4.36
CA SER A 164 -2.15 -4.00 -4.88
C SER A 164 -1.40 -5.24 -4.39
N PRO A 165 -2.08 -6.24 -3.82
CA PRO A 165 -1.42 -7.46 -3.33
C PRO A 165 -0.83 -8.33 -4.45
N SER A 166 -1.27 -8.15 -5.70
CA SER A 166 -0.73 -8.88 -6.85
C SER A 166 0.57 -8.25 -7.34
N SER A 167 0.55 -6.97 -7.69
CA SER A 167 1.67 -6.28 -8.36
C SER A 167 2.44 -5.30 -7.48
N GLY A 168 1.84 -4.82 -6.39
CA GLY A 168 2.40 -3.72 -5.60
C GLY A 168 2.15 -2.32 -6.19
N ALA A 169 1.42 -2.23 -7.30
CA ALA A 169 0.97 -0.95 -7.84
C ALA A 169 0.00 -0.25 -6.88
N VAL A 170 0.00 1.07 -6.88
CA VAL A 170 -0.88 1.87 -6.02
C VAL A 170 -1.89 2.61 -6.87
N PHE A 171 -3.17 2.37 -6.60
CA PHE A 171 -4.32 3.06 -7.21
C PHE A 171 -4.93 4.01 -6.18
N ARG A 172 -4.59 5.29 -6.27
CA ARG A 172 -5.02 6.30 -5.29
C ARG A 172 -6.12 7.19 -5.84
N PRO A 173 -7.31 7.22 -5.22
CA PRO A 173 -8.31 8.24 -5.52
C PRO A 173 -7.76 9.64 -5.22
N MET A 174 -7.99 10.56 -6.13
CA MET A 174 -7.53 11.95 -6.05
C MET A 174 -8.64 12.90 -6.48
N ARG A 175 -8.48 14.17 -6.10
CA ARG A 175 -9.35 15.26 -6.52
C ARG A 175 -8.57 16.18 -7.47
N SER A 176 -9.20 16.58 -8.56
CA SER A 176 -8.69 17.64 -9.42
C SER A 176 -8.99 19.04 -8.83
N VAL A 177 -8.40 20.09 -9.39
CA VAL A 177 -8.63 21.48 -8.95
C VAL A 177 -10.09 21.87 -9.11
N ASP A 178 -10.74 21.40 -10.18
CA ASP A 178 -12.17 21.60 -10.47
C ASP A 178 -13.10 20.64 -9.70
N GLY A 179 -12.58 19.90 -8.72
CA GLY A 179 -13.35 19.07 -7.81
C GLY A 179 -13.72 17.68 -8.31
N GLN A 180 -13.24 17.27 -9.49
CA GLN A 180 -13.57 15.95 -10.07
C GLN A 180 -12.72 14.83 -9.48
N SER A 181 -13.29 13.62 -9.45
CA SER A 181 -12.61 12.39 -9.06
C SER A 181 -11.65 11.92 -10.14
N MET A 182 -10.47 11.52 -9.72
CA MET A 182 -9.42 10.91 -10.54
C MET A 182 -8.80 9.72 -9.82
N ILE A 183 -8.13 8.86 -10.57
CA ILE A 183 -7.28 7.78 -10.01
C ILE A 183 -5.85 8.06 -10.44
N LYS A 184 -4.95 8.23 -9.45
CA LYS A 184 -3.51 8.22 -9.70
C LYS A 184 -3.01 6.79 -9.61
N VAL A 185 -2.40 6.32 -10.69
CA VAL A 185 -1.74 5.01 -10.78
C VAL A 185 -0.25 5.21 -10.66
N THR A 186 0.37 4.42 -9.79
CA THR A 186 1.83 4.39 -9.64
C THR A 186 2.25 2.93 -9.65
N GLY A 187 3.14 2.56 -10.55
CA GLY A 187 3.70 1.21 -10.64
C GLY A 187 4.46 0.80 -9.37
N PRO A 188 4.70 -0.49 -9.19
CA PRO A 188 5.47 -1.00 -8.07
C PRO A 188 6.91 -0.50 -8.13
N ARG A 189 7.50 -0.35 -6.95
CA ARG A 189 8.94 -0.10 -6.84
C ARG A 189 9.67 -1.42 -6.59
N VAL A 190 10.90 -1.50 -7.06
CA VAL A 190 11.79 -2.62 -6.71
C VAL A 190 11.84 -2.76 -5.19
N GLY A 191 11.57 -3.96 -4.71
CA GLY A 191 11.47 -4.25 -3.29
C GLY A 191 11.46 -5.75 -3.02
N ALA A 192 11.60 -6.12 -1.75
CA ALA A 192 11.51 -7.48 -1.28
C ALA A 192 10.31 -7.62 -0.33
N GLU A 193 9.29 -8.34 -0.79
CA GLU A 193 8.09 -8.65 0.00
C GLU A 193 8.36 -9.85 0.90
N LEU A 194 8.13 -9.68 2.18
CA LEU A 194 8.14 -10.76 3.16
C LEU A 194 6.80 -11.50 3.11
N ILE A 195 6.80 -12.75 2.69
CA ILE A 195 5.60 -13.60 2.70
C ILE A 195 5.42 -14.22 4.07
N ALA A 196 6.46 -14.87 4.60
CA ALA A 196 6.42 -15.54 5.90
C ALA A 196 7.82 -15.60 6.53
N PHE A 197 7.86 -15.74 7.85
CA PHE A 197 9.02 -16.25 8.55
C PHE A 197 8.56 -17.22 9.64
N ASP A 198 9.30 -18.32 9.78
CA ASP A 198 9.00 -19.39 10.70
C ASP A 198 10.08 -19.44 11.79
N LEU A 199 9.65 -19.37 13.06
CA LEU A 199 10.52 -19.48 14.23
C LEU A 199 10.52 -20.92 14.72
N ARG A 200 11.54 -21.69 14.34
CA ARG A 200 11.74 -23.07 14.81
C ARG A 200 12.64 -23.07 16.05
N TRP A 201 12.82 -24.24 16.64
CA TRP A 201 13.66 -24.41 17.83
C TRP A 201 15.17 -24.26 17.53
N ASP A 202 15.57 -24.47 16.27
CA ASP A 202 16.95 -24.49 15.78
C ASP A 202 17.27 -23.35 14.80
N ARG A 203 16.25 -22.70 14.18
CA ARG A 203 16.47 -21.73 13.11
C ARG A 203 15.31 -20.74 12.95
N ILE A 204 15.57 -19.70 12.17
CA ILE A 204 14.57 -18.77 11.64
C ILE A 204 14.62 -18.87 10.12
N SER A 205 13.58 -19.44 9.51
CA SER A 205 13.44 -19.55 8.05
C SER A 205 12.59 -18.38 7.53
N VAL A 206 13.02 -17.74 6.45
CA VAL A 206 12.36 -16.58 5.83
C VAL A 206 11.99 -16.92 4.40
N ARG A 207 10.78 -16.57 3.98
CA ARG A 207 10.29 -16.71 2.61
C ARG A 207 9.71 -15.39 2.11
N GLY A 208 10.00 -15.06 0.87
CA GLY A 208 9.52 -13.83 0.27
C GLY A 208 9.57 -13.86 -1.25
N ARG A 209 9.34 -12.68 -1.86
CA ARG A 209 9.49 -12.51 -3.31
C ARG A 209 10.02 -11.13 -3.65
N LEU A 210 10.71 -11.01 -4.79
CA LEU A 210 11.05 -9.71 -5.38
C LEU A 210 9.82 -9.08 -6.05
N LEU A 211 9.78 -7.76 -6.02
CA LEU A 211 8.73 -6.97 -6.67
C LEU A 211 9.28 -6.24 -7.90
N ALA A 212 8.35 -5.82 -8.76
CA ALA A 212 8.62 -5.00 -9.96
C ALA A 212 9.48 -5.68 -11.03
N GLY A 213 9.48 -7.02 -11.08
CA GLY A 213 10.24 -7.78 -12.10
C GLY A 213 11.76 -7.66 -11.96
N ALA A 214 12.24 -7.39 -10.74
CA ALA A 214 13.68 -7.36 -10.46
C ALA A 214 14.30 -8.76 -10.62
N SER A 215 15.50 -8.83 -11.21
CA SER A 215 16.21 -10.10 -11.44
C SER A 215 16.89 -10.60 -10.17
N PRO A 216 16.67 -11.86 -9.74
CA PRO A 216 17.34 -12.44 -8.58
C PRO A 216 18.86 -12.38 -8.65
N ALA A 217 19.45 -12.55 -9.84
CA ALA A 217 20.90 -12.55 -10.06
C ALA A 217 21.59 -11.23 -9.67
N GLU A 218 20.82 -10.15 -9.55
CA GLU A 218 21.35 -8.84 -9.18
C GLU A 218 21.49 -8.67 -7.66
N PHE A 219 20.93 -9.59 -6.84
CA PHE A 219 20.82 -9.39 -5.40
C PHE A 219 21.63 -10.42 -4.59
N THR A 220 22.33 -9.90 -3.58
CA THR A 220 22.87 -10.66 -2.47
C THR A 220 22.10 -10.32 -1.20
N THR A 221 21.86 -11.33 -0.34
CA THR A 221 21.15 -11.11 0.92
C THR A 221 22.14 -11.01 2.08
N GLU A 222 21.89 -10.10 3.00
CA GLU A 222 22.76 -9.86 4.16
C GLU A 222 21.95 -9.48 5.41
N ALA A 223 22.48 -9.84 6.58
CA ALA A 223 22.05 -9.30 7.87
C ALA A 223 23.02 -8.18 8.27
N VAL A 224 22.50 -6.98 8.47
CA VAL A 224 23.32 -5.80 8.84
C VAL A 224 23.02 -5.39 10.27
N ARG A 225 24.04 -5.31 11.10
CA ARG A 225 23.93 -4.90 12.50
C ARG A 225 23.64 -3.41 12.61
N ARG A 226 22.61 -3.05 13.38
CA ARG A 226 22.30 -1.64 13.65
C ARG A 226 23.38 -1.01 14.52
N GLY A 227 23.74 0.22 14.15
CA GLY A 227 24.77 0.98 14.88
C GLY A 227 26.21 0.51 14.62
N GLY A 228 26.45 -0.29 13.58
CA GLY A 228 27.77 -0.74 13.17
C GLY A 228 27.87 -0.98 11.66
N THR A 229 29.09 -1.29 11.21
CA THR A 229 29.40 -1.63 9.81
C THR A 229 29.35 -3.14 9.53
N ASN A 230 29.11 -3.94 10.55
CA ASN A 230 29.14 -5.41 10.42
C ASN A 230 27.94 -5.89 9.61
N SER A 231 28.23 -6.66 8.57
CA SER A 231 27.25 -7.43 7.83
C SER A 231 27.64 -8.90 7.78
N VAL A 232 26.63 -9.77 7.77
CA VAL A 232 26.76 -11.21 7.63
C VAL A 232 26.05 -11.61 6.36
N PRO A 233 26.73 -12.25 5.39
CA PRO A 233 26.10 -12.73 4.18
C PRO A 233 25.10 -13.85 4.49
N ILE A 234 24.02 -13.91 3.71
CA ILE A 234 22.96 -14.91 3.83
C ILE A 234 22.88 -15.67 2.52
N ARG A 235 23.05 -16.98 2.58
CA ARG A 235 22.81 -17.87 1.43
C ARG A 235 21.31 -17.88 1.15
N THR A 236 20.93 -17.50 -0.06
CA THR A 236 19.53 -17.38 -0.48
C THR A 236 19.27 -18.36 -1.61
N GLU A 237 18.21 -19.13 -1.48
CA GLU A 237 17.66 -20.00 -2.51
C GLU A 237 16.62 -19.23 -3.31
N TRP A 238 16.63 -19.39 -4.63
CA TRP A 238 15.76 -18.68 -5.55
C TRP A 238 14.92 -19.65 -6.38
N ASP A 239 13.62 -19.33 -6.52
CA ASP A 239 12.68 -19.97 -7.44
C ASP A 239 11.90 -18.87 -8.16
N GLY A 240 12.35 -18.52 -9.36
CA GLY A 240 11.87 -17.35 -10.08
C GLY A 240 12.11 -16.07 -9.29
N ASP A 241 11.04 -15.33 -8.99
CA ASP A 241 11.07 -14.12 -8.16
C ASP A 241 10.99 -14.43 -6.65
N ARG A 242 10.78 -15.68 -6.26
CA ARG A 242 10.66 -16.12 -4.87
C ARG A 242 12.02 -16.42 -4.28
N PHE A 243 12.17 -16.11 -2.99
CA PHE A 243 13.37 -16.41 -2.23
C PHE A 243 13.04 -17.09 -0.92
N ALA A 244 13.98 -17.94 -0.50
CA ALA A 244 13.99 -18.56 0.81
C ALA A 244 15.40 -18.55 1.39
N PHE A 245 15.52 -18.39 2.71
CA PHE A 245 16.80 -18.53 3.42
C PHE A 245 16.58 -18.76 4.90
N ASP A 246 17.61 -19.31 5.55
CA ASP A 246 17.71 -19.35 6.99
C ASP A 246 18.60 -18.20 7.49
N VAL A 247 18.19 -17.58 8.61
CA VAL A 247 18.96 -16.49 9.23
C VAL A 247 20.22 -17.07 9.89
N PRO A 248 21.44 -16.57 9.57
CA PRO A 248 22.71 -17.12 10.05
C PRO A 248 22.99 -16.73 11.50
N LEU A 249 22.24 -17.30 12.45
CA LEU A 249 22.26 -16.92 13.87
C LEU A 249 23.64 -17.11 14.51
N ASP A 250 24.38 -18.16 14.15
CA ASP A 250 25.74 -18.40 14.65
C ASP A 250 26.69 -17.27 14.30
N ALA A 251 26.72 -16.89 13.02
CA ALA A 251 27.56 -15.79 12.55
C ALA A 251 27.14 -14.41 13.12
N MET A 252 25.84 -14.23 13.40
CA MET A 252 25.32 -13.02 14.01
C MET A 252 25.64 -12.95 15.51
N ALA A 253 25.73 -14.09 16.21
CA ALA A 253 26.04 -14.16 17.64
C ALA A 253 27.49 -13.84 17.95
N ASN A 254 28.40 -14.43 17.24
CA ASN A 254 29.87 -14.31 17.22
C ASN A 254 30.51 -13.53 18.40
N GLY A 255 30.39 -14.04 19.62
CA GLY A 255 30.97 -13.50 20.85
C GLY A 255 30.41 -12.18 21.38
N ARG A 256 29.30 -11.69 20.82
CA ARG A 256 28.73 -10.38 21.14
C ARG A 256 27.38 -10.48 21.81
N GLY A 257 27.26 -9.94 23.02
CA GLY A 257 26.09 -10.11 23.90
C GLY A 257 24.73 -9.85 23.26
N LYS A 258 24.45 -8.61 22.84
CA LYS A 258 23.13 -8.22 22.28
C LYS A 258 23.29 -7.48 20.97
N GLY A 259 22.47 -7.84 19.97
CA GLY A 259 22.44 -7.18 18.67
C GLY A 259 21.04 -7.07 18.09
N VAL A 260 20.84 -6.07 17.25
CA VAL A 260 19.65 -5.93 16.38
C VAL A 260 20.14 -5.87 14.94
N TRP A 261 19.59 -6.73 14.10
CA TRP A 261 20.01 -6.91 12.73
C TRP A 261 18.86 -6.61 11.77
N ASP A 262 19.11 -5.76 10.79
CA ASP A 262 18.19 -5.55 9.68
C ASP A 262 18.49 -6.56 8.57
N ILE A 263 17.48 -7.26 8.08
CA ILE A 263 17.62 -8.19 6.97
C ILE A 263 17.32 -7.44 5.67
N GLN A 264 18.28 -7.46 4.75
CA GLN A 264 18.18 -6.70 3.51
C GLN A 264 18.82 -7.43 2.33
N MET A 265 18.46 -6.99 1.13
CA MET A 265 19.09 -7.38 -0.13
C MET A 265 19.88 -6.21 -0.70
N ARG A 266 21.00 -6.50 -1.34
CA ARG A 266 21.90 -5.54 -1.93
C ARG A 266 22.10 -5.84 -3.42
N SER A 267 21.96 -4.79 -4.25
CA SER A 267 22.29 -4.80 -5.67
C SER A 267 23.19 -3.59 -5.94
N GLY A 268 24.50 -3.84 -6.12
CA GLY A 268 25.49 -2.79 -6.21
C GLY A 268 25.48 -1.86 -4.98
N ARG A 269 25.16 -0.57 -5.20
CA ARG A 269 25.02 0.43 -4.12
C ARG A 269 23.61 0.47 -3.51
N ASN A 270 22.63 -0.11 -4.18
CA ASN A 270 21.24 -0.09 -3.72
C ASN A 270 21.02 -1.14 -2.62
N ARG A 271 20.27 -0.76 -1.60
CA ARG A 271 19.86 -1.64 -0.50
C ARG A 271 18.36 -1.62 -0.38
N ILE A 272 17.72 -2.78 -0.41
CA ILE A 272 16.30 -2.97 -0.21
C ILE A 272 16.08 -3.83 1.03
N LYS A 273 15.33 -3.30 1.99
CA LYS A 273 14.98 -4.05 3.20
C LYS A 273 13.85 -5.01 2.88
N ILE A 274 13.97 -6.24 3.35
CA ILE A 274 12.90 -7.24 3.28
C ILE A 274 11.82 -6.83 4.27
N GLY A 275 10.56 -6.86 3.85
CA GLY A 275 9.45 -6.48 4.74
C GLY A 275 8.08 -6.64 4.10
N ARG A 276 7.03 -6.40 4.88
CA ARG A 276 5.64 -6.40 4.41
C ARG A 276 5.36 -5.15 3.58
N ARG A 277 5.57 -5.24 2.26
CA ARG A 277 5.40 -4.14 1.30
C ARG A 277 4.00 -4.06 0.73
N LEU A 278 3.32 -5.19 0.64
CA LEU A 278 1.99 -5.33 0.03
C LEU A 278 0.86 -5.35 1.08
N SER A 279 1.19 -5.16 2.35
CA SER A 279 0.22 -5.09 3.43
C SER A 279 -0.48 -3.72 3.45
N ASP A 280 -1.77 -3.73 3.74
CA ASP A 280 -2.58 -2.54 4.02
C ASP A 280 -2.45 -2.05 5.47
N VAL A 281 -1.74 -2.77 6.33
CA VAL A 281 -1.58 -2.47 7.75
C VAL A 281 -0.74 -1.21 7.96
N ARG A 282 -1.30 -0.21 8.64
CA ARG A 282 -0.64 1.07 8.94
C ARG A 282 0.47 0.94 10.00
N HIS A 283 0.28 0.04 10.97
CA HIS A 283 1.19 -0.15 12.11
C HIS A 283 1.67 -1.60 12.21
N PRO A 284 2.54 -2.08 11.29
CA PRO A 284 2.96 -3.49 11.24
C PRO A 284 3.53 -4.02 12.56
N LYS A 285 4.34 -3.23 13.26
CA LYS A 285 4.93 -3.61 14.56
C LYS A 285 3.87 -3.88 15.65
N LYS A 286 2.72 -3.21 15.60
CA LYS A 286 1.65 -3.40 16.59
C LYS A 286 0.78 -4.62 16.27
N VAL A 287 0.57 -4.90 14.98
CA VAL A 287 -0.32 -5.96 14.50
C VAL A 287 0.41 -7.30 14.42
N PHE A 288 1.59 -7.33 13.81
CA PHE A 288 2.37 -8.55 13.65
C PHE A 288 3.33 -8.74 14.83
N ARG A 289 2.77 -9.14 15.97
CA ARG A 289 3.56 -9.45 17.16
C ARG A 289 4.08 -10.87 17.09
N THR A 290 5.34 -11.06 17.44
CA THR A 290 6.00 -12.36 17.49
C THR A 290 6.63 -12.59 18.86
N PRO A 291 6.66 -13.83 19.35
CA PRO A 291 7.30 -14.14 20.62
C PRO A 291 8.84 -14.13 20.51
N PHE A 292 9.49 -13.96 21.65
CA PHE A 292 10.89 -14.37 21.80
C PHE A 292 10.99 -15.90 21.79
N ARG A 293 12.09 -16.39 21.25
CA ARG A 293 12.42 -17.82 21.27
C ARG A 293 13.86 -18.01 21.76
N THR A 294 14.10 -19.09 22.48
CA THR A 294 15.45 -19.58 22.74
C THR A 294 15.80 -20.58 21.67
N ILE A 295 16.89 -20.36 20.97
CA ILE A 295 17.38 -21.21 19.88
C ILE A 295 18.76 -21.70 20.25
N ALA A 296 18.98 -23.02 20.13
CA ALA A 296 20.29 -23.61 20.20
C ALA A 296 20.93 -23.52 18.82
N THR A 297 22.09 -22.88 18.72
CA THR A 297 22.81 -22.79 17.46
C THR A 297 23.66 -24.04 17.22
N GLN A 298 24.06 -24.26 15.98
CA GLN A 298 24.97 -25.41 15.64
C GLN A 298 26.30 -25.31 16.37
N GLY A 299 26.79 -24.09 16.65
CA GLY A 299 27.99 -23.85 17.45
C GLY A 299 27.80 -24.09 18.96
N GLY A 300 26.62 -24.53 19.39
CA GLY A 300 26.32 -24.87 20.79
C GLY A 300 25.98 -23.68 21.67
N ALA A 301 25.88 -22.44 21.14
CA ALA A 301 25.42 -21.28 21.89
C ALA A 301 23.89 -21.28 22.02
N LEU A 302 23.39 -20.87 23.19
CA LEU A 302 21.96 -20.58 23.38
C LEU A 302 21.70 -19.12 23.17
N LEU A 303 20.82 -18.82 22.21
CA LEU A 303 20.45 -17.46 21.86
C LEU A 303 18.97 -17.19 22.19
N ARG A 304 18.70 -16.10 22.86
CA ARG A 304 17.35 -15.52 22.89
C ARG A 304 17.18 -14.66 21.68
N VAL A 305 16.28 -15.04 20.76
CA VAL A 305 16.04 -14.36 19.50
C VAL A 305 14.62 -13.82 19.39
N HIS A 306 14.45 -12.76 18.63
CA HIS A 306 13.16 -12.17 18.32
C HIS A 306 13.17 -11.65 16.88
N ALA A 307 12.57 -12.41 15.96
CA ALA A 307 12.30 -11.92 14.63
C ALA A 307 11.00 -11.09 14.66
N HIS A 308 11.05 -9.87 14.20
CA HIS A 308 9.92 -8.93 14.29
C HIS A 308 9.87 -7.96 13.13
N LEU A 309 8.70 -7.34 12.93
CA LEU A 309 8.56 -6.22 12.01
C LEU A 309 8.82 -4.90 12.73
N THR A 310 9.59 -4.03 12.10
CA THR A 310 9.79 -2.65 12.56
C THR A 310 8.54 -1.79 12.31
N ALA A 311 8.50 -0.56 12.80
CA ALA A 311 7.41 0.38 12.51
C ALA A 311 7.20 0.61 11.00
N ALA A 312 8.28 0.53 10.20
CA ALA A 312 8.22 0.64 8.74
C ALA A 312 7.90 -0.69 8.03
N GLY A 313 7.53 -1.76 8.76
CA GLY A 313 7.22 -3.06 8.21
C GLY A 313 8.41 -3.87 7.72
N ASN A 314 9.64 -3.49 8.07
CA ASN A 314 10.85 -4.25 7.70
C ASN A 314 11.13 -5.37 8.67
N LEU A 315 11.61 -6.51 8.18
CA LEU A 315 12.09 -7.61 9.00
C LEU A 315 13.37 -7.22 9.73
N ALA A 316 13.38 -7.44 11.04
CA ALA A 316 14.56 -7.32 11.88
C ALA A 316 14.64 -8.51 12.83
N VAL A 317 15.87 -8.88 13.19
CA VAL A 317 16.14 -9.95 14.15
C VAL A 317 16.97 -9.37 15.31
N SER A 318 16.44 -9.49 16.52
CA SER A 318 17.18 -9.19 17.75
C SER A 318 17.73 -10.50 18.29
N SER A 319 19.01 -10.53 18.68
CA SER A 319 19.65 -11.69 19.29
C SER A 319 20.38 -11.28 20.56
N THR A 320 20.35 -12.15 21.56
CA THR A 320 21.10 -12.02 22.81
C THR A 320 21.64 -13.40 23.17
N VAL A 321 22.94 -13.50 23.40
CA VAL A 321 23.58 -14.73 23.86
C VAL A 321 23.19 -14.94 25.33
N ILE A 322 22.61 -16.09 25.65
CA ILE A 322 22.27 -16.52 27.02
C ILE A 322 23.42 -17.33 27.62
N SER A 323 23.94 -18.28 26.84
CA SER A 323 25.04 -19.15 27.25
C SER A 323 25.89 -19.49 26.05
N THR A 324 27.19 -19.50 26.22
CA THR A 324 28.15 -20.07 25.30
C THR A 324 28.65 -21.39 25.89
N LYS A 325 28.85 -22.44 25.07
CA LYS A 325 29.50 -23.64 25.52
C LYS A 325 30.93 -23.24 25.86
N GLU A 326 31.31 -23.25 27.12
CA GLU A 326 32.73 -23.19 27.49
C GLU A 326 33.39 -24.41 26.86
N THR A 327 34.33 -24.17 25.96
CA THR A 327 35.21 -25.23 25.46
C THR A 327 36.11 -25.63 26.63
N VAL A 328 35.78 -26.74 27.25
CA VAL A 328 36.68 -27.44 28.21
C VAL A 328 37.83 -28.05 27.42
#